data_ac81bc1d4e8730015ca80663057fa30f
#
_entry.id   ac81bc1d4e8730015ca80663057fa30f
#
_cell.length_a   1.000
_cell.length_b   1.000
_cell.length_c   1.000
_cell.angle_alpha   90.00
_cell.angle_beta   90.00
_cell.angle_gamma   90.00
#
_symmetry.space_group_name_H-M   'P 1'
#
loop_
_entity.id
_entity.type
_entity.pdbx_description
1 polymer ?
#
loop_
_entity_poly.entity_id
_entity_poly.type
_entity_poly.pdbx_seq_one_letter_code
_entity_poly.pdbx_strand_id
1 'polypeptide(L)'
;MKPLIRAALALCVVAALAACASTQVTSRQAYAGAPLPRPDRILVEDFGATPADVPPSSDLGEAASGAEPQTPEDVELGRKLGAETARQLTLDLRNAGLPAVQAAGQAPPQPDDIVIKGNFYGVEEGSTGKRVLLGFGSGAAELRTAVEVYQMTPTGLRHLAGGTTNSGGGKTPGMAMPLAVYAATANPLGLIIVGATKVYGETTGKSGIEGAAKRTADEIAAQIKVGAQKQGWLPAA
;
A
#
# COMPACT_ATOMS: atom_id res chain seq x y z
N MET A 1 20.54 40.35 -19.28
CA MET A 1 19.74 39.21 -19.77
C MET A 1 20.34 37.84 -19.41
N LYS A 2 21.66 37.63 -19.45
CA LYS A 2 22.34 36.33 -19.11
C LYS A 2 22.07 35.81 -17.65
N PRO A 3 22.04 36.63 -16.56
CA PRO A 3 21.81 36.09 -15.22
C PRO A 3 20.37 35.61 -14.99
N LEU A 4 19.36 36.26 -15.58
CA LEU A 4 17.96 35.88 -15.47
C LEU A 4 17.65 34.54 -16.15
N ILE A 5 18.27 34.29 -17.30
CA ILE A 5 18.13 33.01 -18.02
C ILE A 5 18.77 31.87 -17.22
N ARG A 6 19.93 32.12 -16.58
CA ARG A 6 20.58 31.11 -15.72
C ARG A 6 19.76 30.82 -14.47
N ALA A 7 19.16 31.82 -13.85
CA ALA A 7 18.29 31.66 -12.71
C ALA A 7 17.01 30.90 -13.07
N ALA A 8 16.38 31.20 -14.21
CA ALA A 8 15.24 30.48 -14.72
C ALA A 8 15.56 29.01 -15.05
N LEU A 9 16.71 28.76 -15.67
CA LEU A 9 17.16 27.39 -15.96
C LEU A 9 17.44 26.59 -14.68
N ALA A 10 18.06 27.20 -13.67
CA ALA A 10 18.31 26.57 -12.37
C ALA A 10 17.00 26.25 -11.65
N LEU A 11 16.00 27.14 -11.71
CA LEU A 11 14.67 26.93 -11.12
C LEU A 11 13.92 25.78 -11.83
N CYS A 12 14.02 25.69 -13.15
CA CYS A 12 13.44 24.58 -13.92
C CYS A 12 14.09 23.24 -13.60
N VAL A 13 15.42 23.22 -13.39
CA VAL A 13 16.15 21.99 -13.01
C VAL A 13 15.75 21.56 -11.61
N VAL A 14 15.60 22.47 -10.64
CA VAL A 14 15.13 22.16 -9.29
C VAL A 14 13.68 21.67 -9.30
N ALA A 15 12.80 22.26 -10.12
CA ALA A 15 11.42 21.82 -10.30
C ALA A 15 11.32 20.43 -10.98
N ALA A 16 12.22 20.10 -11.88
CA ALA A 16 12.29 18.80 -12.55
C ALA A 16 12.79 17.68 -11.63
N LEU A 17 13.61 18.00 -10.60
CA LEU A 17 14.08 17.06 -9.60
C LEU A 17 12.99 16.71 -8.56
N ALA A 18 11.88 17.43 -8.51
CA ALA A 18 10.73 17.15 -7.65
C ALA A 18 9.73 16.15 -8.27
N ALA A 19 10.08 15.44 -9.35
CA ALA A 19 9.33 14.29 -9.84
C ALA A 19 9.52 13.09 -8.89
N CYS A 20 9.11 13.26 -7.63
CA CYS A 20 9.19 12.24 -6.60
C CYS A 20 8.21 11.11 -6.92
N ALA A 21 8.66 9.88 -6.81
CA ALA A 21 7.79 8.73 -6.68
C ALA A 21 6.79 8.99 -5.54
N SER A 22 5.50 8.86 -5.82
CA SER A 22 4.42 9.14 -4.87
C SER A 22 3.50 7.94 -4.73
N THR A 23 2.85 7.85 -3.59
CA THR A 23 1.74 6.91 -3.40
C THR A 23 0.43 7.68 -3.58
N GLN A 24 -0.51 7.07 -4.30
CA GLN A 24 -1.84 7.62 -4.53
C GLN A 24 -2.88 6.67 -3.96
N VAL A 25 -3.87 7.21 -3.25
CA VAL A 25 -5.09 6.47 -2.90
C VAL A 25 -5.97 6.42 -4.14
N THR A 26 -6.22 5.23 -4.64
CA THR A 26 -7.02 5.01 -5.85
C THR A 26 -8.47 4.66 -5.56
N SER A 27 -8.74 4.15 -4.37
CA SER A 27 -10.09 3.88 -3.86
C SER A 27 -10.12 4.04 -2.34
N ARG A 28 -11.28 4.45 -1.80
CA ARG A 28 -11.48 4.58 -0.36
C ARG A 28 -12.93 4.30 0.02
N GLN A 29 -13.10 3.36 0.95
CA GLN A 29 -14.35 3.13 1.64
C GLN A 29 -14.15 3.48 3.12
N ALA A 30 -14.75 4.58 3.56
CA ALA A 30 -14.64 5.03 4.94
C ALA A 30 -15.74 4.40 5.79
N TYR A 31 -15.44 4.15 7.07
CA TYR A 31 -16.44 3.74 8.04
C TYR A 31 -17.51 4.85 8.22
N ALA A 32 -18.77 4.46 8.10
CA ALA A 32 -19.92 5.36 8.19
C ALA A 32 -20.88 5.00 9.37
N GLY A 33 -20.46 4.07 10.23
CA GLY A 33 -21.24 3.64 11.38
C GLY A 33 -21.14 4.57 12.59
N ALA A 34 -21.76 4.17 13.70
CA ALA A 34 -21.64 4.86 14.99
C ALA A 34 -20.19 4.88 15.48
N PRO A 35 -19.77 5.91 16.25
CA PRO A 35 -18.43 5.96 16.80
C PRO A 35 -18.07 4.67 17.55
N LEU A 36 -16.84 4.19 17.32
CA LEU A 36 -16.30 3.00 17.95
C LEU A 36 -15.50 3.39 19.20
N PRO A 37 -15.47 2.55 20.24
CA PRO A 37 -14.56 2.75 21.35
C PRO A 37 -13.12 2.74 20.84
N ARG A 38 -12.24 3.45 21.55
CA ARG A 38 -10.79 3.39 21.23
C ARG A 38 -10.30 1.95 21.47
N PRO A 39 -9.68 1.31 20.50
CA PRO A 39 -9.18 -0.06 20.65
C PRO A 39 -8.01 -0.12 21.63
N ASP A 40 -7.91 -1.22 22.36
CA ASP A 40 -6.73 -1.53 23.17
C ASP A 40 -5.53 -1.94 22.31
N ARG A 41 -5.82 -2.59 21.16
CA ARG A 41 -4.79 -3.02 20.20
C ARG A 41 -5.26 -2.81 18.75
N ILE A 42 -4.31 -2.47 17.91
CA ILE A 42 -4.44 -2.51 16.45
C ILE A 42 -3.42 -3.52 15.94
N LEU A 43 -3.89 -4.69 15.51
CA LEU A 43 -3.04 -5.73 14.95
C LEU A 43 -2.86 -5.48 13.47
N VAL A 44 -1.62 -5.34 13.04
CA VAL A 44 -1.25 -5.22 11.63
C VAL A 44 -0.74 -6.57 11.17
N GLU A 45 -1.50 -7.26 10.31
CA GLU A 45 -1.07 -8.51 9.70
C GLU A 45 -0.03 -8.25 8.62
N ASP A 46 0.86 -9.22 8.38
CA ASP A 46 1.77 -9.15 7.24
C ASP A 46 0.95 -9.11 5.96
N PHE A 47 1.36 -8.26 5.02
CA PHE A 47 0.59 -8.08 3.79
C PHE A 47 0.68 -9.34 2.92
N GLY A 48 -0.46 -9.83 2.51
CA GLY A 48 -0.57 -11.01 1.65
C GLY A 48 0.01 -10.74 0.27
N ALA A 49 0.67 -11.75 -0.28
CA ALA A 49 1.32 -11.69 -1.58
C ALA A 49 0.91 -12.84 -2.50
N THR A 50 0.06 -13.74 -2.01
CA THR A 50 -0.45 -14.87 -2.78
C THR A 50 -1.98 -14.86 -2.81
N PRO A 51 -2.62 -15.49 -3.81
CA PRO A 51 -4.08 -15.65 -3.84
C PRO A 51 -4.65 -16.29 -2.57
N ALA A 52 -3.89 -17.21 -1.95
CA ALA A 52 -4.30 -17.90 -0.74
C ALA A 52 -4.33 -16.98 0.50
N ASP A 53 -3.62 -15.86 0.47
CA ASP A 53 -3.59 -14.89 1.58
C ASP A 53 -4.82 -13.95 1.55
N VAL A 54 -5.58 -13.92 0.45
CA VAL A 54 -6.76 -13.07 0.29
C VAL A 54 -7.96 -13.72 1.01
N PRO A 55 -8.56 -13.04 2.01
CA PRO A 55 -9.74 -13.57 2.67
C PRO A 55 -10.88 -13.80 1.67
N PRO A 56 -11.66 -14.90 1.78
CA PRO A 56 -12.82 -15.14 0.90
C PRO A 56 -13.88 -14.03 0.95
N SER A 57 -13.92 -13.29 2.06
CA SER A 57 -14.83 -12.16 2.26
C SER A 57 -14.26 -10.83 1.74
N SER A 58 -13.04 -10.82 1.23
CA SER A 58 -12.43 -9.64 0.62
C SER A 58 -13.01 -9.36 -0.76
N ASP A 59 -13.15 -8.08 -1.10
CA ASP A 59 -13.53 -7.66 -2.46
C ASP A 59 -12.52 -8.12 -3.55
N LEU A 60 -11.34 -8.59 -3.14
CA LEU A 60 -10.32 -9.18 -4.02
C LEU A 60 -10.48 -10.69 -4.22
N GLY A 61 -11.40 -11.36 -3.53
CA GLY A 61 -11.52 -12.83 -3.53
C GLY A 61 -11.73 -13.41 -4.93
N GLU A 62 -12.57 -12.80 -5.76
CA GLU A 62 -12.79 -13.25 -7.15
C GLU A 62 -11.54 -13.05 -8.02
N ALA A 63 -10.86 -11.91 -7.88
CA ALA A 63 -9.63 -11.64 -8.61
C ALA A 63 -8.50 -12.60 -8.21
N ALA A 64 -8.41 -12.96 -6.94
CA ALA A 64 -7.44 -13.91 -6.42
C ALA A 64 -7.64 -15.32 -7.00
N SER A 65 -8.90 -15.73 -7.23
CA SER A 65 -9.23 -17.06 -7.78
C SER A 65 -8.79 -17.26 -9.23
N GLY A 66 -8.60 -16.18 -9.99
CA GLY A 66 -8.16 -16.21 -11.39
C GLY A 66 -6.68 -15.88 -11.59
N ALA A 67 -5.89 -15.74 -10.52
CA ALA A 67 -4.49 -15.34 -10.62
C ALA A 67 -3.61 -16.42 -11.27
N GLU A 68 -2.63 -15.98 -12.06
CA GLU A 68 -1.61 -16.89 -12.62
C GLU A 68 -0.73 -17.48 -11.52
N PRO A 69 -0.17 -18.70 -11.74
CA PRO A 69 0.77 -19.29 -10.79
C PRO A 69 2.01 -18.41 -10.59
N GLN A 70 2.34 -18.15 -9.33
CA GLN A 70 3.54 -17.43 -8.94
C GLN A 70 4.75 -18.39 -8.86
N THR A 71 5.94 -17.86 -9.14
CA THR A 71 7.17 -18.61 -8.88
C THR A 71 7.49 -18.61 -7.38
N PRO A 72 8.29 -19.57 -6.88
CA PRO A 72 8.74 -19.56 -5.48
C PRO A 72 9.45 -18.26 -5.10
N GLU A 73 10.24 -17.69 -6.01
CA GLU A 73 10.95 -16.44 -5.82
C GLU A 73 9.99 -15.25 -5.68
N ASP A 74 8.91 -15.23 -6.48
CA ASP A 74 7.88 -14.20 -6.40
C ASP A 74 7.16 -14.25 -5.05
N VAL A 75 6.85 -15.46 -4.57
CA VAL A 75 6.21 -15.67 -3.26
C VAL A 75 7.14 -15.21 -2.12
N GLU A 76 8.44 -15.53 -2.19
CA GLU A 76 9.41 -15.13 -1.19
C GLU A 76 9.56 -13.60 -1.15
N LEU A 77 9.72 -12.95 -2.30
CA LEU A 77 9.79 -11.50 -2.40
C LEU A 77 8.52 -10.85 -1.84
N GLY A 78 7.35 -11.34 -2.23
CA GLY A 78 6.09 -10.83 -1.77
C GLY A 78 5.92 -10.93 -0.25
N ARG A 79 6.29 -12.05 0.36
CA ARG A 79 6.27 -12.24 1.81
C ARG A 79 7.22 -11.27 2.53
N LYS A 80 8.44 -11.10 2.00
CA LYS A 80 9.40 -10.13 2.54
C LYS A 80 8.85 -8.71 2.49
N LEU A 81 8.29 -8.30 1.37
CA LEU A 81 7.66 -6.97 1.20
C LEU A 81 6.45 -6.83 2.14
N GLY A 82 5.65 -7.89 2.29
CA GLY A 82 4.48 -7.91 3.16
C GLY A 82 4.84 -7.67 4.62
N ALA A 83 5.82 -8.39 5.13
CA ALA A 83 6.31 -8.24 6.50
C ALA A 83 6.92 -6.84 6.72
N GLU A 84 7.70 -6.33 5.76
CA GLU A 84 8.33 -5.01 5.85
C GLU A 84 7.28 -3.89 5.83
N THR A 85 6.25 -3.99 4.96
CA THR A 85 5.14 -3.04 4.90
C THR A 85 4.36 -3.02 6.21
N ALA A 86 4.04 -4.18 6.78
CA ALA A 86 3.36 -4.30 8.07
C ALA A 86 4.19 -3.71 9.22
N ARG A 87 5.50 -3.97 9.21
CA ARG A 87 6.44 -3.40 10.19
C ARG A 87 6.46 -1.88 10.13
N GLN A 88 6.60 -1.30 8.94
CA GLN A 88 6.63 0.15 8.74
C GLN A 88 5.29 0.78 9.15
N LEU A 89 4.18 0.22 8.68
CA LEU A 89 2.84 0.68 9.04
C LEU A 89 2.62 0.67 10.57
N THR A 90 3.06 -0.41 11.24
CA THR A 90 3.00 -0.49 12.72
C THR A 90 3.76 0.65 13.38
N LEU A 91 4.97 0.96 12.90
CA LEU A 91 5.78 2.06 13.43
C LEU A 91 5.10 3.42 13.22
N ASP A 92 4.53 3.66 12.04
CA ASP A 92 3.89 4.93 11.71
C ASP A 92 2.61 5.15 12.53
N LEU A 93 1.83 4.09 12.76
CA LEU A 93 0.64 4.15 13.62
C LEU A 93 1.02 4.41 15.09
N ARG A 94 2.09 3.78 15.58
CA ARG A 94 2.62 4.05 16.94
C ARG A 94 3.09 5.50 17.08
N ASN A 95 3.82 6.00 16.10
CA ASN A 95 4.28 7.39 16.07
C ASN A 95 3.11 8.38 16.03
N ALA A 96 1.98 7.98 15.47
CA ALA A 96 0.72 8.74 15.51
C ALA A 96 -0.02 8.65 16.86
N GLY A 97 0.44 7.81 17.80
CA GLY A 97 -0.19 7.64 19.13
C GLY A 97 -1.26 6.53 19.17
N LEU A 98 -1.29 5.65 18.19
CA LEU A 98 -2.21 4.51 18.15
C LEU A 98 -1.53 3.24 18.73
N PRO A 99 -2.29 2.34 19.41
CA PRO A 99 -1.75 1.13 20.04
C PRO A 99 -1.52 0.00 19.02
N ALA A 100 -0.71 0.27 17.98
CA ALA A 100 -0.45 -0.69 16.92
C ALA A 100 0.63 -1.70 17.29
N VAL A 101 0.42 -2.96 16.91
CA VAL A 101 1.38 -4.05 17.03
C VAL A 101 1.37 -4.88 15.75
N GLN A 102 2.51 -5.43 15.35
CA GLN A 102 2.55 -6.40 14.28
C GLN A 102 1.89 -7.69 14.77
N ALA A 103 1.00 -8.29 13.98
CA ALA A 103 0.20 -9.42 14.41
C ALA A 103 1.02 -10.70 14.62
N ALA A 104 2.13 -10.83 13.87
CA ALA A 104 3.04 -11.97 13.99
C ALA A 104 3.54 -12.14 15.44
N GLY A 105 3.35 -13.34 16.00
CA GLY A 105 3.76 -13.65 17.36
C GLY A 105 2.85 -13.07 18.47
N GLN A 106 1.75 -12.40 18.14
CA GLN A 106 0.78 -11.90 19.10
C GLN A 106 -0.31 -12.95 19.41
N ALA A 107 -0.95 -12.80 20.57
CA ALA A 107 -2.19 -13.52 20.87
C ALA A 107 -3.28 -13.14 19.85
N PRO A 108 -4.22 -14.06 19.54
CA PRO A 108 -5.34 -13.79 18.66
C PRO A 108 -6.09 -12.51 19.04
N PRO A 109 -6.72 -11.82 18.06
CA PRO A 109 -7.47 -10.62 18.32
C PRO A 109 -8.62 -10.89 19.31
N GLN A 110 -8.80 -9.96 20.24
CA GLN A 110 -9.89 -9.94 21.23
C GLN A 110 -11.03 -9.04 20.73
N PRO A 111 -12.26 -9.20 21.25
CA PRO A 111 -13.34 -8.25 20.95
C PRO A 111 -12.89 -6.80 21.14
N ASP A 112 -13.28 -5.93 20.21
CA ASP A 112 -12.92 -4.52 20.06
C ASP A 112 -11.49 -4.24 19.57
N ASP A 113 -10.61 -5.24 19.45
CA ASP A 113 -9.35 -5.06 18.71
C ASP A 113 -9.63 -4.70 17.25
N ILE A 114 -8.80 -3.85 16.70
CA ILE A 114 -8.78 -3.56 15.27
C ILE A 114 -7.75 -4.47 14.59
N VAL A 115 -8.12 -5.02 13.43
CA VAL A 115 -7.23 -5.83 12.60
C VAL A 115 -7.08 -5.17 11.24
N ILE A 116 -5.85 -4.92 10.83
CA ILE A 116 -5.53 -4.38 9.52
C ILE A 116 -4.96 -5.50 8.68
N LYS A 117 -5.59 -5.76 7.54
CA LYS A 117 -5.16 -6.71 6.51
C LYS A 117 -4.81 -5.97 5.25
N GLY A 118 -3.71 -6.32 4.64
CA GLY A 118 -3.31 -5.77 3.35
C GLY A 118 -2.97 -6.89 2.38
N ASN A 119 -3.17 -6.65 1.08
CA ASN A 119 -2.83 -7.60 0.03
C ASN A 119 -2.23 -6.85 -1.15
N PHE A 120 -1.11 -7.33 -1.67
CA PHE A 120 -0.56 -6.84 -2.93
C PHE A 120 -1.29 -7.52 -4.08
N TYR A 121 -1.83 -6.73 -4.99
CA TYR A 121 -2.49 -7.23 -6.20
C TYR A 121 -1.78 -6.78 -7.49
N GLY A 122 -0.63 -6.12 -7.36
CA GLY A 122 0.27 -5.79 -8.45
C GLY A 122 1.61 -5.34 -7.91
N VAL A 123 2.67 -6.00 -8.34
CA VAL A 123 4.05 -5.66 -8.00
C VAL A 123 4.84 -5.64 -9.29
N GLU A 124 5.39 -4.49 -9.66
CA GLU A 124 6.26 -4.35 -10.82
C GLU A 124 7.59 -3.74 -10.38
N GLU A 125 8.67 -4.46 -10.60
CA GLU A 125 10.00 -3.87 -10.48
C GLU A 125 10.29 -2.97 -11.69
N GLY A 126 10.68 -1.74 -11.41
CA GLY A 126 11.05 -0.80 -12.45
C GLY A 126 12.32 -1.23 -13.18
N SER A 127 12.36 -1.13 -14.48
CA SER A 127 13.57 -1.41 -15.27
C SER A 127 14.42 -0.17 -15.47
N THR A 128 15.73 -0.29 -15.24
CA THR A 128 16.72 0.77 -15.48
C THR A 128 16.72 1.20 -16.95
N GLY A 129 16.55 0.25 -17.88
CA GLY A 129 16.49 0.53 -19.32
C GLY A 129 15.31 1.42 -19.71
N LYS A 130 14.12 1.22 -19.13
CA LYS A 130 12.95 2.09 -19.38
C LYS A 130 13.18 3.51 -18.83
N ARG A 131 13.89 3.66 -17.71
CA ARG A 131 14.21 4.98 -17.13
C ARG A 131 15.16 5.77 -18.04
N VAL A 132 16.13 5.09 -18.65
CA VAL A 132 17.11 5.73 -19.54
C VAL A 132 16.51 6.07 -20.91
N LEU A 133 15.67 5.20 -21.48
CA LEU A 133 15.11 5.35 -22.82
C LEU A 133 13.88 6.26 -22.89
N LEU A 134 13.02 6.25 -21.85
CA LEU A 134 11.73 6.92 -21.86
C LEU A 134 11.64 8.15 -20.93
N GLY A 135 12.75 8.48 -20.26
CA GLY A 135 12.83 9.62 -19.34
C GLY A 135 12.51 9.26 -17.87
N PHE A 136 12.82 10.22 -17.01
CA PHE A 136 12.61 10.08 -15.56
C PHE A 136 11.13 9.90 -15.22
N GLY A 137 10.81 8.79 -14.57
CA GLY A 137 9.44 8.44 -14.14
C GLY A 137 8.87 7.21 -14.82
N SER A 138 9.33 6.83 -16.01
CA SER A 138 9.03 5.53 -16.60
C SER A 138 10.02 4.46 -16.09
N GLY A 139 9.52 3.26 -15.83
CA GLY A 139 10.34 2.15 -15.32
C GLY A 139 10.68 2.24 -13.83
N ALA A 140 10.00 3.06 -13.04
CA ALA A 140 10.03 2.96 -11.59
C ALA A 140 9.21 1.75 -11.11
N ALA A 141 9.59 1.20 -9.95
CA ALA A 141 8.83 0.14 -9.33
C ALA A 141 7.41 0.59 -8.99
N GLU A 142 6.43 -0.26 -9.25
CA GLU A 142 5.02 -0.02 -8.95
C GLU A 142 4.50 -1.08 -7.98
N LEU A 143 3.81 -0.62 -6.93
CA LEU A 143 3.20 -1.48 -5.93
C LEU A 143 1.73 -1.09 -5.76
N ARG A 144 0.83 -2.00 -6.12
CA ARG A 144 -0.62 -1.85 -5.94
C ARG A 144 -1.03 -2.66 -4.73
N THR A 145 -1.71 -2.00 -3.81
CA THR A 145 -2.06 -2.59 -2.53
C THR A 145 -3.51 -2.32 -2.19
N ALA A 146 -4.24 -3.35 -1.77
CA ALA A 146 -5.53 -3.22 -1.12
C ALA A 146 -5.36 -3.38 0.38
N VAL A 147 -6.10 -2.59 1.15
CA VAL A 147 -6.09 -2.62 2.61
C VAL A 147 -7.50 -2.63 3.13
N GLU A 148 -7.76 -3.48 4.09
CA GLU A 148 -9.04 -3.62 4.76
C GLU A 148 -8.84 -3.51 6.28
N VAL A 149 -9.75 -2.81 6.94
CA VAL A 149 -9.75 -2.59 8.38
C VAL A 149 -10.97 -3.28 8.96
N TYR A 150 -10.74 -4.12 9.94
CA TYR A 150 -11.77 -4.89 10.62
C TYR A 150 -11.78 -4.58 12.12
N GLN A 151 -12.94 -4.76 12.74
CA GLN A 151 -13.07 -4.89 14.19
C GLN A 151 -13.31 -6.35 14.53
N MET A 152 -12.61 -6.88 15.52
CA MET A 152 -12.97 -8.16 16.12
C MET A 152 -14.24 -8.00 16.95
N THR A 153 -15.21 -8.86 16.70
CA THR A 153 -16.46 -8.95 17.45
C THR A 153 -16.62 -10.36 18.05
N PRO A 154 -17.53 -10.60 18.99
CA PRO A 154 -17.78 -11.95 19.48
C PRO A 154 -18.18 -12.95 18.39
N THR A 155 -18.69 -12.48 17.25
CA THR A 155 -19.10 -13.31 16.11
C THR A 155 -18.08 -13.39 14.99
N GLY A 156 -16.91 -12.74 15.14
CA GLY A 156 -15.85 -12.71 14.16
C GLY A 156 -15.48 -11.31 13.68
N LEU A 157 -14.71 -11.22 12.61
CA LEU A 157 -14.26 -9.97 12.03
C LEU A 157 -15.41 -9.23 11.32
N ARG A 158 -15.65 -7.98 11.72
CA ARG A 158 -16.58 -7.06 11.07
C ARG A 158 -15.79 -6.07 10.23
N HIS A 159 -16.04 -6.03 8.93
CA HIS A 159 -15.43 -5.04 8.04
C HIS A 159 -15.85 -3.62 8.41
N LEU A 160 -14.90 -2.71 8.51
CA LEU A 160 -15.13 -1.31 8.85
C LEU A 160 -14.85 -0.39 7.67
N ALA A 161 -13.69 -0.55 7.08
CA ALA A 161 -13.19 0.36 6.05
C ALA A 161 -12.20 -0.36 5.15
N GLY A 162 -11.99 0.18 3.97
CA GLY A 162 -10.99 -0.35 3.03
C GLY A 162 -10.58 0.67 1.99
N GLY A 163 -9.59 0.31 1.21
CA GLY A 163 -9.12 1.14 0.12
C GLY A 163 -7.98 0.52 -0.65
N THR A 164 -7.63 1.15 -1.73
CA THR A 164 -6.50 0.75 -2.58
C THR A 164 -5.52 1.89 -2.75
N THR A 165 -4.24 1.53 -2.83
CA THR A 165 -3.16 2.46 -3.11
C THR A 165 -2.36 1.97 -4.31
N ASN A 166 -1.79 2.93 -5.04
CA ASN A 166 -0.78 2.70 -6.06
C ASN A 166 0.46 3.53 -5.71
N SER A 167 1.56 2.86 -5.45
CA SER A 167 2.85 3.47 -5.15
C SER A 167 3.81 3.22 -6.30
N GLY A 168 4.04 4.24 -7.11
CA GLY A 168 4.89 4.14 -8.29
C GLY A 168 5.49 5.46 -8.74
N GLY A 169 6.43 5.42 -9.66
CA GLY A 169 7.10 6.60 -10.22
C GLY A 169 6.45 7.21 -11.45
N GLY A 170 5.30 6.70 -11.90
CA GLY A 170 4.59 7.20 -13.06
C GLY A 170 3.45 8.13 -12.67
N LYS A 171 3.30 9.27 -13.36
CA LYS A 171 2.10 10.11 -13.29
C LYS A 171 0.97 9.41 -14.04
N THR A 172 0.31 8.45 -13.43
CA THR A 172 -1.01 8.03 -13.91
C THR A 172 -2.02 9.01 -13.30
N PRO A 173 -2.78 9.79 -14.09
CA PRO A 173 -3.86 10.59 -13.55
C PRO A 173 -4.81 9.66 -12.80
N GLY A 174 -5.03 9.94 -11.52
CA GLY A 174 -5.85 9.11 -10.67
C GLY A 174 -7.27 9.00 -11.22
N MET A 175 -7.59 7.89 -11.84
CA MET A 175 -8.96 7.42 -11.93
C MET A 175 -9.25 6.69 -10.62
N ALA A 176 -9.92 7.36 -9.69
CA ALA A 176 -10.51 6.72 -8.53
C ALA A 176 -11.57 5.73 -9.03
N MET A 177 -11.19 4.47 -9.21
CA MET A 177 -12.13 3.39 -9.48
C MET A 177 -12.52 2.76 -8.15
N PRO A 178 -13.81 2.57 -7.87
CA PRO A 178 -14.24 1.77 -6.73
C PRO A 178 -13.62 0.39 -6.78
N LEU A 179 -13.24 -0.18 -5.64
CA LEU A 179 -12.60 -1.50 -5.55
C LEU A 179 -13.40 -2.58 -6.31
N ALA A 180 -14.73 -2.54 -6.19
CA ALA A 180 -15.62 -3.46 -6.91
C ALA A 180 -15.52 -3.33 -8.43
N VAL A 181 -15.34 -2.11 -8.96
CA VAL A 181 -15.11 -1.89 -10.40
C VAL A 181 -13.73 -2.37 -10.81
N TYR A 182 -12.74 -2.23 -9.92
CA TYR A 182 -11.40 -2.72 -10.16
C TYR A 182 -11.37 -4.27 -10.22
N ALA A 183 -12.04 -4.95 -9.30
CA ALA A 183 -12.20 -6.41 -9.32
C ALA A 183 -12.94 -6.90 -10.59
N ALA A 184 -13.90 -6.14 -11.09
CA ALA A 184 -14.66 -6.47 -12.28
C ALA A 184 -13.94 -6.15 -13.62
N THR A 185 -12.98 -5.22 -13.61
CA THR A 185 -12.26 -4.76 -14.82
C THR A 185 -10.78 -5.14 -14.81
N ALA A 186 -10.24 -5.56 -13.65
CA ALA A 186 -8.89 -6.06 -13.57
C ALA A 186 -8.80 -7.33 -14.41
N ASN A 187 -7.98 -7.24 -15.43
CA ASN A 187 -7.43 -8.40 -16.10
C ASN A 187 -7.11 -9.47 -15.03
N PRO A 188 -7.37 -10.79 -15.24
CA PRO A 188 -7.16 -11.85 -14.24
C PRO A 188 -5.71 -12.00 -13.75
N LEU A 189 -4.86 -11.08 -14.06
CA LEU A 189 -3.47 -10.93 -13.62
C LEU A 189 -3.33 -10.36 -12.18
N GLY A 190 -4.36 -10.42 -11.38
CA GLY A 190 -4.57 -9.59 -10.18
C GLY A 190 -3.65 -9.77 -9.00
N LEU A 191 -2.86 -10.81 -8.87
CA LEU A 191 -1.86 -10.99 -7.81
C LEU A 191 -0.56 -11.45 -8.45
N ILE A 192 0.04 -10.58 -9.26
CA ILE A 192 1.26 -10.92 -9.99
C ILE A 192 2.39 -10.06 -9.50
N ILE A 193 3.40 -10.70 -8.96
CA ILE A 193 4.75 -10.19 -8.94
C ILE A 193 5.33 -10.45 -10.34
N VAL A 194 5.21 -9.49 -11.23
CA VAL A 194 5.71 -9.62 -12.59
C VAL A 194 7.13 -9.06 -12.66
N GLY A 195 8.09 -9.91 -12.98
CA GLY A 195 9.43 -9.49 -13.37
C GLY A 195 10.47 -9.40 -12.27
N ALA A 196 10.29 -10.09 -11.14
CA ALA A 196 11.24 -10.09 -10.02
C ALA A 196 12.61 -10.74 -10.32
N THR A 197 12.80 -11.36 -11.45
CA THR A 197 13.85 -12.37 -11.63
C THR A 197 15.26 -11.84 -11.98
N LYS A 198 15.53 -10.54 -12.06
CA LYS A 198 16.88 -10.15 -12.53
C LYS A 198 17.60 -8.93 -11.94
N VAL A 199 17.03 -8.15 -11.03
CA VAL A 199 17.73 -6.95 -10.55
C VAL A 199 17.61 -6.75 -9.04
N TYR A 200 17.90 -7.78 -8.27
CA TYR A 200 17.94 -7.68 -6.79
C TYR A 200 19.14 -6.84 -6.27
N GLY A 201 19.99 -6.32 -7.13
CA GLY A 201 21.23 -5.62 -6.77
C GLY A 201 21.31 -4.11 -7.04
N GLU A 202 20.44 -3.54 -7.87
CA GLU A 202 20.70 -2.19 -8.37
C GLU A 202 19.66 -1.10 -8.06
N THR A 203 18.52 -1.43 -7.44
CA THR A 203 17.45 -0.46 -7.16
C THR A 203 17.07 -0.38 -5.68
N THR A 204 18.04 -0.51 -4.78
CA THR A 204 17.85 -0.18 -3.37
C THR A 204 17.70 1.35 -3.23
N GLY A 205 16.59 1.79 -2.65
CA GLY A 205 16.35 3.20 -2.39
C GLY A 205 14.92 3.66 -2.68
N LYS A 206 14.69 4.98 -2.65
CA LYS A 206 13.35 5.61 -2.79
C LYS A 206 12.60 5.24 -4.07
N SER A 207 13.27 4.81 -5.12
CA SER A 207 12.67 4.43 -6.40
C SER A 207 12.50 2.91 -6.58
N GLY A 208 13.06 2.11 -5.69
CA GLY A 208 12.93 0.66 -5.70
C GLY A 208 11.61 0.17 -5.09
N ILE A 209 11.40 -1.14 -5.11
CA ILE A 209 10.17 -1.76 -4.60
C ILE A 209 10.06 -1.62 -3.06
N GLU A 210 11.16 -1.66 -2.33
CA GLU A 210 11.16 -1.37 -0.90
C GLU A 210 10.75 0.09 -0.60
N GLY A 211 11.23 1.02 -1.44
CA GLY A 211 10.80 2.42 -1.35
C GLY A 211 9.31 2.59 -1.66
N ALA A 212 8.76 1.80 -2.59
CA ALA A 212 7.33 1.77 -2.87
C ALA A 212 6.55 1.20 -1.68
N ALA A 213 6.99 0.10 -1.08
CA ALA A 213 6.40 -0.52 0.11
C ALA A 213 6.36 0.46 1.29
N LYS A 214 7.48 1.17 1.54
CA LYS A 214 7.52 2.19 2.59
C LYS A 214 6.51 3.31 2.34
N ARG A 215 6.48 3.90 1.15
CA ARG A 215 5.51 4.96 0.82
C ARG A 215 4.06 4.48 0.92
N THR A 216 3.81 3.23 0.57
CA THR A 216 2.50 2.59 0.74
C THR A 216 2.11 2.57 2.21
N ALA A 217 3.00 2.12 3.10
CA ALA A 217 2.76 2.11 4.54
C ALA A 217 2.52 3.53 5.09
N ASP A 218 3.36 4.50 4.72
CA ASP A 218 3.22 5.91 5.11
C ASP A 218 1.83 6.47 4.73
N GLU A 219 1.35 6.20 3.49
CA GLU A 219 0.04 6.65 3.01
C GLU A 219 -1.12 5.96 3.73
N ILE A 220 -1.03 4.64 3.92
CA ILE A 220 -2.04 3.89 4.67
C ILE A 220 -2.14 4.42 6.10
N ALA A 221 -1.02 4.66 6.76
CA ALA A 221 -0.98 5.25 8.11
C ALA A 221 -1.65 6.62 8.14
N ALA A 222 -1.41 7.47 7.14
CA ALA A 222 -2.05 8.79 7.03
C ALA A 222 -3.58 8.66 6.93
N GLN A 223 -4.09 7.72 6.12
CA GLN A 223 -5.53 7.49 5.98
C GLN A 223 -6.16 6.93 7.26
N ILE A 224 -5.48 6.00 7.94
CA ILE A 224 -5.94 5.45 9.22
C ILE A 224 -5.95 6.53 10.31
N LYS A 225 -4.93 7.40 10.36
CA LYS A 225 -4.90 8.55 11.27
C LYS A 225 -6.12 9.45 11.09
N VAL A 226 -6.49 9.79 9.86
CA VAL A 226 -7.71 10.56 9.58
C VAL A 226 -8.96 9.84 10.08
N GLY A 227 -9.04 8.51 9.90
CA GLY A 227 -10.12 7.69 10.45
C GLY A 227 -10.16 7.73 11.98
N ALA A 228 -9.02 7.55 12.63
CA ALA A 228 -8.89 7.57 14.09
C ALA A 228 -9.26 8.94 14.70
N GLN A 229 -8.91 10.03 14.03
CA GLN A 229 -9.35 11.39 14.44
C GLN A 229 -10.86 11.54 14.38
N LYS A 230 -11.51 11.04 13.31
CA LYS A 230 -12.97 11.06 13.18
C LYS A 230 -13.68 10.22 14.24
N GLN A 231 -13.03 9.14 14.72
CA GLN A 231 -13.53 8.31 15.82
C GLN A 231 -13.24 8.92 17.21
N GLY A 232 -12.48 10.01 17.29
CA GLY A 232 -12.06 10.59 18.56
C GLY A 232 -10.95 9.81 19.27
N TRP A 233 -10.29 8.88 18.59
CA TRP A 233 -9.15 8.11 19.14
C TRP A 233 -7.86 8.94 19.20
N LEU A 234 -7.76 9.94 18.35
CA LEU A 234 -6.67 10.92 18.30
C LEU A 234 -7.23 12.34 18.35
N PRO A 235 -6.44 13.32 18.85
CA PRO A 235 -6.82 14.73 18.76
C PRO A 235 -7.05 15.16 17.31
N ALA A 236 -7.99 16.08 17.12
CA ALA A 236 -8.14 16.75 15.82
C ALA A 236 -6.83 17.50 15.47
N ALA A 237 -6.49 17.54 14.19
CA ALA A 237 -5.30 18.23 13.71
C ALA A 237 -5.52 19.76 13.70
#